data_b2725883c735242ccce49099ce98ae23
#
_entry.id   b2725883c735242ccce49099ce98ae23
#
_cell.length_a   1.000
_cell.length_b   1.000
_cell.length_c   1.000
_cell.angle_alpha   90.00
_cell.angle_beta   90.00
_cell.angle_gamma   90.00
#
_symmetry.space_group_name_H-M   'P 1'
#
loop_
_entity.id
_entity.type
_entity.pdbx_description
1 polymer ?
#
loop_
_entity_poly.entity_id
_entity_poly.type
_entity_poly.pdbx_seq_one_letter_code
_entity_poly.pdbx_strand_id
1 'polypeptide(L)'
;MKKASLIFCFFSLIGWAQSSNPASLLLDEVAAKISSYDNIKFNFSYVLENQKEQIRQETNGKVIVEKEKYVLEIPEATQLFDGQKKYTILPENEEINITDATTDDNLGIDPNKLLYFYQEGYGLQMDIVQNVQGNRIQFIKLTPQDTDQGIQYLLLGIDLSSKHIYRIIEIGENGTRTTLTLQDFSPNNLLARGTFVFDAANYPNYYINN
;
A
#
# COMPACT_ATOMS: atom_id res chain seq x y z
N MET A 1 -67.73 39.79 -6.81
CA MET A 1 -66.72 39.08 -7.64
C MET A 1 -65.40 39.18 -6.93
N LYS A 2 -64.94 38.06 -6.20
CA LYS A 2 -63.71 38.02 -5.46
C LYS A 2 -62.63 37.40 -6.36
N LYS A 3 -61.57 38.16 -6.67
CA LYS A 3 -60.42 37.68 -7.43
C LYS A 3 -59.48 36.97 -6.46
N ALA A 4 -59.32 35.66 -6.62
CA ALA A 4 -58.31 34.88 -5.91
C ALA A 4 -56.94 34.99 -6.64
N SER A 5 -55.94 35.56 -5.99
CA SER A 5 -54.57 35.67 -6.47
C SER A 5 -53.82 34.42 -6.04
N LEU A 6 -53.41 33.61 -7.03
CA LEU A 6 -52.62 32.39 -6.82
C LEU A 6 -51.13 32.76 -6.78
N ILE A 7 -50.50 32.74 -5.59
CA ILE A 7 -49.07 32.93 -5.43
C ILE A 7 -48.35 31.60 -5.69
N PHE A 8 -47.62 31.52 -6.79
CA PHE A 8 -46.79 30.39 -7.16
C PHE A 8 -45.40 30.53 -6.49
N CYS A 9 -45.20 29.83 -5.36
CA CYS A 9 -43.90 29.77 -4.71
C CYS A 9 -42.94 28.86 -5.51
N PHE A 10 -41.97 29.47 -6.20
CA PHE A 10 -40.90 28.81 -6.89
C PHE A 10 -39.90 28.33 -5.81
N PHE A 11 -39.96 27.06 -5.44
CA PHE A 11 -38.98 26.44 -4.56
C PHE A 11 -37.74 26.10 -5.41
N SER A 12 -36.73 26.97 -5.40
CA SER A 12 -35.43 26.71 -5.99
C SER A 12 -34.70 25.64 -5.13
N LEU A 13 -34.65 24.40 -5.63
CA LEU A 13 -33.80 23.33 -5.14
C LEU A 13 -32.36 23.74 -5.45
N ILE A 14 -31.68 24.35 -4.47
CA ILE A 14 -30.21 24.52 -4.49
C ILE A 14 -29.65 23.14 -4.24
N GLY A 15 -29.35 22.40 -5.31
CA GLY A 15 -28.56 21.18 -5.26
C GLY A 15 -27.18 21.53 -4.74
N TRP A 16 -26.85 21.08 -3.55
CA TRP A 16 -25.49 21.09 -3.04
C TRP A 16 -24.71 20.08 -3.89
N ALA A 17 -24.01 20.56 -4.92
CA ALA A 17 -22.99 19.78 -5.60
C ALA A 17 -21.88 19.53 -4.56
N GLN A 18 -21.87 18.35 -3.95
CA GLN A 18 -20.70 17.88 -3.21
C GLN A 18 -19.54 17.78 -4.21
N SER A 19 -18.62 18.73 -4.15
CA SER A 19 -17.36 18.66 -4.88
C SER A 19 -16.58 17.48 -4.31
N SER A 20 -16.60 16.35 -5.02
CA SER A 20 -15.76 15.21 -4.66
C SER A 20 -14.28 15.63 -4.71
N ASN A 21 -13.51 15.29 -3.66
CA ASN A 21 -12.08 15.58 -3.60
C ASN A 21 -11.37 14.87 -4.77
N PRO A 22 -10.67 15.58 -5.67
CA PRO A 22 -9.98 14.93 -6.80
C PRO A 22 -8.95 13.88 -6.38
N ALA A 23 -8.33 14.03 -5.19
CA ALA A 23 -7.42 13.04 -4.65
C ALA A 23 -8.15 11.74 -4.28
N SER A 24 -9.33 11.84 -3.65
CA SER A 24 -10.18 10.67 -3.36
C SER A 24 -10.58 9.94 -4.64
N LEU A 25 -11.06 10.67 -5.65
CA LEU A 25 -11.45 10.07 -6.93
C LEU A 25 -10.30 9.29 -7.59
N LEU A 26 -9.09 9.86 -7.59
CA LEU A 26 -7.92 9.17 -8.15
C LEU A 26 -7.58 7.91 -7.34
N LEU A 27 -7.67 7.97 -6.01
CA LEU A 27 -7.40 6.80 -5.15
C LEU A 27 -8.48 5.72 -5.29
N ASP A 28 -9.74 6.10 -5.52
CA ASP A 28 -10.82 5.16 -5.84
C ASP A 28 -10.55 4.42 -7.16
N GLU A 29 -10.03 5.14 -8.19
CA GLU A 29 -9.60 4.51 -9.45
C GLU A 29 -8.45 3.52 -9.24
N VAL A 30 -7.47 3.86 -8.38
CA VAL A 30 -6.35 2.97 -8.01
C VAL A 30 -6.88 1.73 -7.30
N ALA A 31 -7.71 1.89 -6.28
CA ALA A 31 -8.30 0.77 -5.53
C ALA A 31 -9.11 -0.16 -6.44
N ALA A 32 -9.96 0.40 -7.30
CA ALA A 32 -10.73 -0.36 -8.27
C ALA A 32 -9.82 -1.14 -9.24
N LYS A 33 -8.72 -0.50 -9.68
CA LYS A 33 -7.74 -1.13 -10.58
C LYS A 33 -7.04 -2.29 -9.90
N ILE A 34 -6.52 -2.10 -8.68
CA ILE A 34 -5.87 -3.15 -7.88
C ILE A 34 -6.82 -4.32 -7.62
N SER A 35 -8.06 -4.03 -7.20
CA SER A 35 -9.07 -5.05 -6.92
C SER A 35 -9.54 -5.84 -8.15
N SER A 36 -9.30 -5.33 -9.36
CA SER A 36 -9.65 -6.02 -10.60
C SER A 36 -8.69 -7.14 -11.00
N TYR A 37 -7.57 -7.29 -10.30
CA TYR A 37 -6.55 -8.29 -10.60
C TYR A 37 -6.74 -9.55 -9.77
N ASP A 38 -6.54 -10.71 -10.40
CA ASP A 38 -6.53 -12.01 -9.70
C ASP A 38 -5.32 -12.14 -8.77
N ASN A 39 -4.17 -11.68 -9.25
CA ASN A 39 -2.92 -11.61 -8.49
C ASN A 39 -2.04 -10.48 -9.01
N ILE A 40 -1.09 -10.07 -8.17
CA ILE A 40 -0.13 -9.01 -8.46
C ILE A 40 1.26 -9.49 -8.08
N LYS A 41 2.23 -9.22 -8.96
CA LYS A 41 3.66 -9.41 -8.68
C LYS A 41 4.38 -8.11 -8.94
N PHE A 42 5.29 -7.72 -8.03
CA PHE A 42 6.15 -6.56 -8.20
C PHE A 42 7.47 -6.72 -7.45
N ASN A 43 8.49 -6.02 -7.90
CA ASN A 43 9.71 -5.78 -7.15
C ASN A 43 9.59 -4.44 -6.41
N PHE A 44 10.36 -4.25 -5.36
CA PHE A 44 10.43 -2.97 -4.68
C PHE A 44 11.85 -2.62 -4.25
N SER A 45 12.11 -1.33 -4.11
CA SER A 45 13.24 -0.77 -3.42
C SER A 45 12.76 0.02 -2.21
N TYR A 46 13.33 -0.26 -1.05
CA TYR A 46 13.03 0.40 0.21
C TYR A 46 14.29 1.14 0.68
N VAL A 47 14.15 2.43 0.96
CA VAL A 47 15.22 3.29 1.47
C VAL A 47 14.73 4.02 2.70
N LEU A 48 15.41 3.84 3.83
CA LEU A 48 15.22 4.60 5.04
C LEU A 48 16.43 5.51 5.25
N GLU A 49 16.19 6.81 5.43
CA GLU A 49 17.26 7.78 5.66
C GLU A 49 16.88 8.78 6.75
N ASN A 50 17.85 9.10 7.60
CA ASN A 50 17.77 10.20 8.55
C ASN A 50 19.08 10.98 8.51
N GLN A 51 19.03 12.19 7.93
CA GLN A 51 20.23 13.01 7.74
C GLN A 51 20.82 13.50 9.06
N LYS A 52 19.98 13.75 10.09
CA LYS A 52 20.43 14.21 11.40
C LYS A 52 21.24 13.12 12.13
N GLU A 53 20.75 11.89 12.03
CA GLU A 53 21.35 10.72 12.68
C GLU A 53 22.40 10.03 11.78
N GLN A 54 22.60 10.52 10.55
CA GLN A 54 23.48 9.92 9.53
C GLN A 54 23.18 8.44 9.24
N ILE A 55 21.89 8.08 9.33
CA ILE A 55 21.41 6.73 9.04
C ILE A 55 20.95 6.68 7.58
N ARG A 56 21.38 5.64 6.86
CA ARG A 56 20.82 5.23 5.58
C ARG A 56 20.83 3.71 5.50
N GLN A 57 19.66 3.14 5.29
CA GLN A 57 19.44 1.71 5.06
C GLN A 57 18.73 1.53 3.74
N GLU A 58 19.11 0.51 3.00
CA GLU A 58 18.50 0.20 1.71
C GLU A 58 18.34 -1.31 1.58
N THR A 59 17.16 -1.75 1.17
CA THR A 59 16.88 -3.13 0.82
C THR A 59 16.00 -3.21 -0.41
N ASN A 60 16.04 -4.33 -1.10
CA ASN A 60 15.18 -4.62 -2.24
C ASN A 60 14.43 -5.92 -1.96
N GLY A 61 13.29 -6.08 -2.58
CA GLY A 61 12.53 -7.30 -2.41
C GLY A 61 11.57 -7.55 -3.56
N LYS A 62 10.87 -8.67 -3.41
CA LYS A 62 9.82 -9.10 -4.35
C LYS A 62 8.58 -9.44 -3.57
N VAL A 63 7.44 -9.17 -4.18
CA VAL A 63 6.13 -9.48 -3.62
C VAL A 63 5.28 -10.18 -4.65
N ILE A 64 4.57 -11.22 -4.20
CA ILE A 64 3.47 -11.84 -4.92
C ILE A 64 2.26 -11.79 -3.99
N VAL A 65 1.14 -11.24 -4.48
CA VAL A 65 -0.13 -11.16 -3.73
C VAL A 65 -1.24 -11.82 -4.53
N GLU A 66 -2.05 -12.64 -3.88
CA GLU A 66 -3.31 -13.18 -4.41
C GLU A 66 -4.38 -13.08 -3.32
N LYS A 67 -5.31 -12.15 -3.46
CA LYS A 67 -6.30 -11.82 -2.43
C LYS A 67 -5.61 -11.45 -1.10
N GLU A 68 -5.82 -12.22 -0.04
CA GLU A 68 -5.19 -12.00 1.26
C GLU A 68 -3.82 -12.69 1.40
N LYS A 69 -3.49 -13.63 0.50
CA LYS A 69 -2.24 -14.39 0.54
C LYS A 69 -1.09 -13.61 -0.08
N TYR A 70 0.10 -13.78 0.47
CA TYR A 70 1.28 -13.19 -0.13
C TYR A 70 2.55 -14.02 0.09
N VAL A 71 3.54 -13.75 -0.75
CA VAL A 71 4.94 -14.08 -0.54
C VAL A 71 5.74 -12.79 -0.64
N LEU A 72 6.49 -12.47 0.39
CA LEU A 72 7.44 -11.37 0.46
C LEU A 72 8.84 -11.95 0.56
N GLU A 73 9.70 -11.62 -0.38
CA GLU A 73 11.11 -12.01 -0.37
C GLU A 73 11.98 -10.77 -0.21
N ILE A 74 12.82 -10.76 0.81
CA ILE A 74 13.91 -9.80 1.03
C ILE A 74 15.22 -10.58 1.24
N PRO A 75 16.40 -9.97 1.17
CA PRO A 75 17.68 -10.71 1.30
C PRO A 75 17.79 -11.53 2.57
N GLU A 76 17.28 -11.02 3.69
CA GLU A 76 17.41 -11.65 5.01
C GLU A 76 16.30 -12.64 5.34
N ALA A 77 15.16 -12.58 4.64
CA ALA A 77 13.96 -13.36 5.00
C ALA A 77 13.03 -13.59 3.83
N THR A 78 12.29 -14.70 3.91
CA THR A 78 11.09 -14.91 3.11
C THR A 78 9.89 -15.04 4.04
N GLN A 79 8.86 -14.23 3.81
CA GLN A 79 7.60 -14.35 4.52
C GLN A 79 6.50 -14.84 3.58
N LEU A 80 5.85 -15.92 3.97
CA LEU A 80 4.70 -16.48 3.28
C LEU A 80 3.48 -16.36 4.19
N PHE A 81 2.39 -15.81 3.66
CA PHE A 81 1.08 -15.80 4.30
C PHE A 81 0.09 -16.62 3.47
N ASP A 82 -0.47 -17.68 4.07
CA ASP A 82 -1.38 -18.60 3.37
C ASP A 82 -2.88 -18.22 3.50
N GLY A 83 -3.17 -17.10 4.16
CA GLY A 83 -4.51 -16.64 4.50
C GLY A 83 -4.92 -16.95 5.96
N GLN A 84 -4.12 -17.72 6.70
CA GLN A 84 -4.37 -18.07 8.10
C GLN A 84 -3.12 -17.88 8.96
N LYS A 85 -1.97 -18.35 8.48
CA LYS A 85 -0.69 -18.30 9.19
C LYS A 85 0.37 -17.59 8.37
N LYS A 86 1.28 -16.94 9.08
CA LYS A 86 2.51 -16.37 8.53
C LYS A 86 3.68 -17.29 8.84
N TYR A 87 4.49 -17.55 7.84
CA TYR A 87 5.70 -18.37 7.91
C TYR A 87 6.88 -17.48 7.56
N THR A 88 7.66 -17.09 8.56
CA THR A 88 8.86 -16.25 8.37
C THR A 88 10.09 -17.14 8.37
N ILE A 89 10.68 -17.31 7.21
CA ILE A 89 11.85 -18.15 6.96
C ILE A 89 13.08 -17.26 7.02
N LEU A 90 14.01 -17.56 7.92
CA LEU A 90 15.27 -16.86 8.16
C LEU A 90 16.44 -17.77 7.76
N PRO A 91 16.93 -17.70 6.52
CA PRO A 91 17.92 -18.65 6.01
C PRO A 91 19.27 -18.62 6.76
N GLU A 92 19.72 -17.43 7.19
CA GLU A 92 20.98 -17.29 7.92
C GLU A 92 20.96 -17.96 9.30
N ASN A 93 19.77 -18.05 9.91
CA ASN A 93 19.57 -18.65 11.23
C ASN A 93 19.12 -20.12 11.14
N GLU A 94 18.82 -20.63 9.95
CA GLU A 94 18.13 -21.90 9.74
C GLU A 94 16.88 -22.03 10.62
N GLU A 95 16.08 -20.95 10.67
CA GLU A 95 14.90 -20.82 11.54
C GLU A 95 13.65 -20.47 10.76
N ILE A 96 12.52 -21.02 11.19
CA ILE A 96 11.19 -20.70 10.66
C ILE A 96 10.27 -20.36 11.82
N ASN A 97 9.72 -19.14 11.80
CA ASN A 97 8.73 -18.70 12.78
C ASN A 97 7.34 -18.79 12.17
N ILE A 98 6.44 -19.51 12.84
CA ILE A 98 5.03 -19.66 12.43
C ILE A 98 4.18 -18.86 13.40
N THR A 99 3.45 -17.87 12.89
CA THR A 99 2.58 -17.00 13.69
C THR A 99 1.18 -16.93 13.11
N ASP A 100 0.21 -16.57 13.93
CA ASP A 100 -1.14 -16.30 13.45
C ASP A 100 -1.22 -14.97 12.69
N ALA A 101 -2.22 -14.82 11.83
CA ALA A 101 -2.43 -13.63 10.98
C ALA A 101 -2.42 -12.30 11.76
N THR A 102 -2.90 -12.31 13.01
CA THR A 102 -3.02 -11.12 13.87
C THR A 102 -1.75 -10.75 14.61
N THR A 103 -0.73 -11.61 14.57
CA THR A 103 0.55 -11.34 15.25
C THR A 103 1.32 -10.30 14.45
N ASP A 104 1.71 -9.22 15.13
CA ASP A 104 2.58 -8.20 14.55
C ASP A 104 3.99 -8.79 14.47
N ASP A 105 4.46 -9.00 13.24
CA ASP A 105 5.79 -9.49 12.99
C ASP A 105 6.71 -8.33 12.58
N ASN A 106 7.95 -8.40 13.05
CA ASN A 106 8.92 -7.30 12.96
C ASN A 106 9.50 -7.03 11.55
N LEU A 107 8.98 -7.64 10.48
CA LEU A 107 9.46 -7.34 9.11
C LEU A 107 8.98 -5.97 8.61
N GLY A 108 7.99 -5.36 9.27
CA GLY A 108 7.56 -3.97 9.03
C GLY A 108 6.85 -3.71 7.70
N ILE A 109 6.78 -4.69 6.80
CA ILE A 109 6.14 -4.57 5.50
C ILE A 109 5.02 -5.61 5.39
N ASP A 110 3.77 -5.14 5.38
CA ASP A 110 2.61 -5.98 5.06
C ASP A 110 2.16 -5.65 3.63
N PRO A 111 2.37 -6.56 2.66
CA PRO A 111 2.04 -6.31 1.26
C PRO A 111 0.55 -6.01 1.02
N ASN A 112 -0.35 -6.60 1.81
CA ASN A 112 -1.79 -6.35 1.70
C ASN A 112 -2.14 -4.94 2.18
N LYS A 113 -1.58 -4.53 3.33
CA LYS A 113 -1.76 -3.16 3.82
C LYS A 113 -1.16 -2.15 2.84
N LEU A 114 0.01 -2.44 2.27
CA LEU A 114 0.70 -1.55 1.33
C LEU A 114 -0.18 -1.12 0.15
N LEU A 115 -1.04 -1.99 -0.34
CA LEU A 115 -1.88 -1.73 -1.51
C LEU A 115 -3.14 -0.91 -1.19
N TYR A 116 -3.55 -0.82 0.08
CA TYR A 116 -4.85 -0.26 0.47
C TYR A 116 -4.81 0.71 1.66
N PHE A 117 -3.65 0.93 2.31
CA PHE A 117 -3.53 1.74 3.53
C PHE A 117 -4.11 3.16 3.43
N TYR A 118 -4.10 3.71 2.22
CA TYR A 118 -4.51 5.08 1.93
C TYR A 118 -6.03 5.32 1.91
N GLN A 119 -6.83 4.26 2.01
CA GLN A 119 -8.30 4.35 1.91
C GLN A 119 -8.93 5.00 3.13
N GLU A 120 -8.34 4.84 4.31
CA GLU A 120 -8.86 5.36 5.57
C GLU A 120 -7.75 6.00 6.42
N GLY A 121 -8.13 6.88 7.35
CA GLY A 121 -7.23 7.44 8.33
C GLY A 121 -6.40 8.64 7.89
N TYR A 122 -6.64 9.17 6.68
CA TYR A 122 -5.85 10.29 6.14
C TYR A 122 -6.72 11.43 5.60
N GLY A 123 -6.23 12.66 5.81
CA GLY A 123 -6.64 13.82 5.02
C GLY A 123 -5.91 13.79 3.68
N LEU A 124 -6.64 13.96 2.57
CA LEU A 124 -6.13 13.81 1.20
C LEU A 124 -6.02 15.16 0.49
N GLN A 125 -4.87 15.44 -0.10
CA GLN A 125 -4.60 16.65 -0.87
C GLN A 125 -3.81 16.30 -2.15
N MET A 126 -4.27 16.80 -3.31
CA MET A 126 -3.46 16.73 -4.53
C MET A 126 -2.15 17.50 -4.34
N ASP A 127 -1.05 16.93 -4.79
CA ASP A 127 0.28 17.52 -4.79
C ASP A 127 0.82 17.60 -6.22
N ILE A 128 2.13 17.64 -6.41
CA ILE A 128 2.78 17.84 -7.70
C ILE A 128 2.60 16.64 -8.64
N VAL A 129 2.70 16.93 -9.96
CA VAL A 129 2.93 15.91 -11.00
C VAL A 129 4.40 15.92 -11.39
N GLN A 130 5.04 14.75 -11.36
CA GLN A 130 6.42 14.57 -11.83
C GLN A 130 6.44 13.70 -13.07
N ASN A 131 7.38 14.00 -13.99
CA ASN A 131 7.70 13.10 -15.11
C ASN A 131 8.90 12.24 -14.69
N VAL A 132 8.69 10.93 -14.62
CA VAL A 132 9.71 9.96 -14.24
C VAL A 132 9.84 8.94 -15.37
N GLN A 133 10.96 8.91 -16.06
CA GLN A 133 11.24 7.98 -17.17
C GLN A 133 10.11 7.94 -18.23
N GLY A 134 9.51 9.11 -18.52
CA GLY A 134 8.42 9.23 -19.49
C GLY A 134 7.02 9.02 -18.93
N ASN A 135 6.87 8.55 -17.69
CA ASN A 135 5.59 8.38 -17.03
C ASN A 135 5.22 9.63 -16.20
N ARG A 136 3.94 9.99 -16.21
CA ARG A 136 3.41 11.08 -15.38
C ARG A 136 2.95 10.53 -14.04
N ILE A 137 3.68 10.87 -12.99
CA ILE A 137 3.39 10.45 -11.62
C ILE A 137 2.72 11.60 -10.89
N GLN A 138 1.45 11.43 -10.52
CA GLN A 138 0.72 12.34 -9.64
C GLN A 138 1.01 11.97 -8.20
N PHE A 139 1.51 12.91 -7.42
CA PHE A 139 1.62 12.73 -5.99
C PHE A 139 0.36 13.23 -5.28
N ILE A 140 -0.04 12.48 -4.26
CA ILE A 140 -1.10 12.83 -3.31
C ILE A 140 -0.46 12.89 -1.94
N LYS A 141 -0.65 14.00 -1.24
CA LYS A 141 -0.24 14.15 0.16
C LYS A 141 -1.33 13.56 1.05
N LEU A 142 -0.93 12.64 1.91
CA LEU A 142 -1.75 12.00 2.92
C LEU A 142 -1.29 12.50 4.29
N THR A 143 -2.17 13.15 5.04
CA THR A 143 -1.88 13.62 6.39
C THR A 143 -2.64 12.73 7.37
N PRO A 144 -1.96 12.00 8.29
CA PRO A 144 -2.62 11.16 9.27
C PRO A 144 -3.66 11.95 10.08
N GLN A 145 -4.82 11.35 10.33
CA GLN A 145 -5.82 11.91 11.23
C GLN A 145 -5.49 11.62 12.70
N ASP A 146 -4.79 10.50 12.93
CA ASP A 146 -4.22 10.15 14.22
C ASP A 146 -2.76 10.64 14.28
N THR A 147 -2.46 11.52 15.22
CA THR A 147 -1.14 12.15 15.36
C THR A 147 -0.16 11.35 16.23
N ASP A 148 -0.61 10.26 16.86
CA ASP A 148 0.23 9.45 17.76
C ASP A 148 1.18 8.50 17.01
N GLN A 149 1.11 8.44 15.68
CA GLN A 149 1.91 7.54 14.86
C GLN A 149 3.34 8.02 14.58
N GLY A 150 3.70 9.24 14.99
CA GLY A 150 5.03 9.81 14.70
C GLY A 150 5.28 10.11 13.21
N ILE A 151 4.23 10.03 12.38
CA ILE A 151 4.27 10.32 10.94
C ILE A 151 3.73 11.71 10.70
N GLN A 152 4.53 12.58 10.08
CA GLN A 152 4.10 13.92 9.72
C GLN A 152 3.17 13.94 8.51
N TYR A 153 3.54 13.22 7.45
CA TYR A 153 2.73 12.99 6.24
C TYR A 153 3.35 11.92 5.35
N LEU A 154 2.55 11.42 4.40
CA LEU A 154 3.04 10.58 3.31
C LEU A 154 2.78 11.27 1.96
N LEU A 155 3.62 10.94 0.98
CA LEU A 155 3.41 11.27 -0.43
C LEU A 155 3.22 9.97 -1.20
N LEU A 156 2.03 9.78 -1.75
CA LEU A 156 1.67 8.62 -2.56
C LEU A 156 1.72 8.99 -4.03
N GLY A 157 2.70 8.47 -4.75
CA GLY A 157 2.87 8.68 -6.19
C GLY A 157 2.12 7.64 -7.01
N ILE A 158 1.23 8.09 -7.87
CA ILE A 158 0.39 7.27 -8.75
C ILE A 158 0.79 7.51 -10.21
N ASP A 159 1.06 6.46 -10.94
CA ASP A 159 1.20 6.53 -12.40
C ASP A 159 -0.18 6.79 -13.02
N LEU A 160 -0.34 7.94 -13.65
CA LEU A 160 -1.63 8.37 -14.22
C LEU A 160 -2.11 7.49 -15.38
N SER A 161 -1.21 6.78 -16.05
CA SER A 161 -1.55 5.93 -17.20
C SER A 161 -2.03 4.55 -16.78
N SER A 162 -1.31 3.92 -15.86
CA SER A 162 -1.61 2.55 -15.40
C SER A 162 -2.55 2.53 -14.18
N LYS A 163 -2.64 3.64 -13.44
CA LYS A 163 -3.31 3.74 -12.14
C LYS A 163 -2.66 2.84 -11.06
N HIS A 164 -1.38 2.54 -11.22
CA HIS A 164 -0.64 1.78 -10.22
C HIS A 164 0.07 2.71 -9.25
N ILE A 165 0.27 2.24 -8.03
CA ILE A 165 1.17 2.89 -7.07
C ILE A 165 2.58 2.77 -7.63
N TYR A 166 3.26 3.91 -7.76
CA TYR A 166 4.64 3.99 -8.18
C TYR A 166 5.58 4.11 -6.98
N ARG A 167 5.23 5.00 -6.01
CA ARG A 167 6.11 5.31 -4.89
C ARG A 167 5.33 5.77 -3.67
N ILE A 168 5.79 5.38 -2.50
CA ILE A 168 5.34 5.88 -1.21
C ILE A 168 6.54 6.53 -0.53
N ILE A 169 6.38 7.77 -0.06
CA ILE A 169 7.38 8.48 0.72
C ILE A 169 6.73 8.86 2.04
N GLU A 170 7.24 8.35 3.14
CA GLU A 170 6.83 8.70 4.48
C GLU A 170 7.83 9.67 5.10
N ILE A 171 7.33 10.73 5.72
CA ILE A 171 8.11 11.71 6.47
C ILE A 171 7.72 11.60 7.93
N GLY A 172 8.66 11.13 8.74
CA GLY A 172 8.52 11.06 10.19
C GLY A 172 8.75 12.40 10.87
N GLU A 173 8.15 12.61 12.03
CA GLU A 173 8.32 13.82 12.84
C GLU A 173 9.77 14.01 13.32
N ASN A 174 10.49 12.90 13.50
CA ASN A 174 11.92 12.89 13.86
C ASN A 174 12.85 13.23 12.69
N GLY A 175 12.32 13.51 11.50
CA GLY A 175 13.05 13.79 10.27
C GLY A 175 13.51 12.55 9.50
N THR A 176 13.07 11.37 9.88
CA THR A 176 13.27 10.13 9.09
C THR A 176 12.43 10.21 7.83
N ARG A 177 13.02 9.82 6.72
CA ARG A 177 12.35 9.65 5.43
C ARG A 177 12.45 8.21 4.98
N THR A 178 11.30 7.58 4.83
CA THR A 178 11.19 6.24 4.25
C THR A 178 10.68 6.34 2.83
N THR A 179 11.33 5.69 1.88
CA THR A 179 10.90 5.69 0.48
C THR A 179 10.77 4.26 0.01
N LEU A 180 9.57 3.88 -0.39
CA LEU A 180 9.27 2.61 -1.06
C LEU A 180 8.93 2.90 -2.52
N THR A 181 9.66 2.29 -3.46
CA THR A 181 9.39 2.42 -4.90
C THR A 181 9.04 1.06 -5.47
N LEU A 182 7.86 0.94 -6.08
CA LEU A 182 7.41 -0.27 -6.76
C LEU A 182 7.96 -0.30 -8.19
N GLN A 183 8.43 -1.47 -8.61
CA GLN A 183 9.05 -1.72 -9.89
C GLN A 183 8.49 -3.01 -10.50
N ASP A 184 8.54 -3.15 -11.80
CA ASP A 184 8.17 -4.38 -12.51
C ASP A 184 6.76 -4.89 -12.15
N PHE A 185 5.81 -3.96 -11.96
CA PHE A 185 4.44 -4.31 -11.59
C PHE A 185 3.77 -5.13 -12.70
N SER A 186 3.38 -6.36 -12.36
CA SER A 186 2.79 -7.33 -13.29
C SER A 186 1.54 -7.97 -12.68
N PRO A 187 0.35 -7.70 -13.23
CA PRO A 187 -0.89 -8.33 -12.77
C PRO A 187 -1.17 -9.64 -13.51
N ASN A 188 -2.04 -10.46 -12.92
CA ASN A 188 -2.63 -11.66 -13.53
C ASN A 188 -1.60 -12.67 -14.07
N ASN A 189 -0.56 -12.92 -13.26
CA ASN A 189 0.49 -13.86 -13.62
C ASN A 189 -0.01 -15.31 -13.51
N LEU A 190 0.55 -16.20 -14.32
CA LEU A 190 0.38 -17.64 -14.10
C LEU A 190 1.24 -18.05 -12.89
N LEU A 191 0.60 -18.33 -11.77
CA LEU A 191 1.27 -18.76 -10.55
C LEU A 191 1.42 -20.29 -10.51
N ALA A 192 2.53 -20.77 -9.94
CA ALA A 192 2.74 -22.19 -9.72
C ALA A 192 1.76 -22.72 -8.65
N ARG A 193 1.39 -24.00 -8.77
CA ARG A 193 0.65 -24.66 -7.70
C ARG A 193 1.50 -24.67 -6.43
N GLY A 194 0.91 -24.23 -5.30
CA GLY A 194 1.63 -24.18 -4.02
C GLY A 194 2.44 -22.92 -3.79
N THR A 195 2.32 -21.86 -4.63
CA THR A 195 2.99 -20.57 -4.40
C THR A 195 2.78 -20.05 -2.97
N PHE A 196 1.60 -20.25 -2.39
CA PHE A 196 1.24 -19.81 -1.04
C PHE A 196 1.10 -20.96 -0.05
N VAL A 197 1.81 -22.06 -0.26
CA VAL A 197 1.78 -23.24 0.61
C VAL A 197 3.16 -23.43 1.24
N PHE A 198 3.20 -23.41 2.56
CA PHE A 198 4.40 -23.78 3.29
C PHE A 198 4.55 -25.31 3.32
N ASP A 199 5.71 -25.79 2.95
CA ASP A 199 6.05 -27.23 3.02
C ASP A 199 7.34 -27.40 3.84
N ALA A 200 7.21 -27.93 5.05
CA ALA A 200 8.33 -28.19 5.96
C ALA A 200 9.36 -29.17 5.38
N ALA A 201 8.97 -30.03 4.42
CA ALA A 201 9.90 -30.97 3.78
C ALA A 201 11.00 -30.27 2.97
N ASN A 202 10.77 -29.01 2.55
CA ASN A 202 11.79 -28.19 1.88
C ASN A 202 12.86 -27.63 2.84
N TYR A 203 12.67 -27.79 4.17
CA TYR A 203 13.52 -27.19 5.22
C TYR A 203 13.97 -28.24 6.26
N PRO A 204 14.62 -29.34 5.87
CA PRO A 204 14.86 -30.48 6.77
C PRO A 204 15.80 -30.16 7.95
N ASN A 205 16.60 -29.10 7.86
CA ASN A 205 17.57 -28.73 8.88
C ASN A 205 17.15 -27.49 9.69
N TYR A 206 15.96 -26.90 9.39
CA TYR A 206 15.52 -25.68 10.04
C TYR A 206 14.82 -25.97 11.36
N TYR A 207 15.10 -25.14 12.35
CA TYR A 207 14.31 -25.09 13.57
C TYR A 207 12.97 -24.40 13.30
N ILE A 208 11.87 -25.10 13.60
CA ILE A 208 10.51 -24.56 13.40
C ILE A 208 9.96 -24.17 14.76
N ASN A 209 9.69 -22.88 14.91
CA ASN A 209 9.08 -22.28 16.09
C ASN A 209 7.60 -21.98 15.80
N ASN A 210 6.67 -22.50 16.66
CA ASN A 210 5.21 -22.38 16.51
C ASN A 210 4.62 -21.56 17.64
#